data_74ba0b58daf3238c48d9e398992b18fa
#
_entry.id   74ba0b58daf3238c48d9e398992b18fa
#
_cell.length_a   1.000
_cell.length_b   1.000
_cell.length_c   1.000
_cell.angle_alpha   90.00
_cell.angle_beta   90.00
_cell.angle_gamma   90.00
#
_symmetry.space_group_name_H-M   'P 1'
#
loop_
_entity.id
_entity.type
_entity.pdbx_description
1 polymer ?
#
loop_
_entity_poly.entity_id
_entity_poly.type
_entity_poly.pdbx_seq_one_letter_code
_entity_poly.pdbx_strand_id
1 'polypeptide(L)'
;MNKRSKATSFGYYAKLNIRERDNHRCIMCGSRHSLTYAHYISRANGGLGIEENGVLLCIECHRETDQSTKRKVCLAFIRDYLKSWYPYWNEAMLKYRKGVDYEHISSFEL
;
A
#
# COMPACT_ATOMS: atom_id res chain seq x y z
N MET A 1 -14.39 -1.53 14.86
CA MET A 1 -13.77 -0.75 13.75
C MET A 1 -14.83 -0.41 12.73
N ASN A 2 -14.94 0.86 12.31
CA ASN A 2 -15.93 1.25 11.32
C ASN A 2 -15.53 0.78 9.91
N LYS A 3 -16.45 0.92 8.95
CA LYS A 3 -16.22 0.43 7.58
C LYS A 3 -15.02 1.07 6.91
N ARG A 4 -14.82 2.38 7.09
CA ARG A 4 -13.68 3.09 6.53
C ARG A 4 -12.36 2.58 7.11
N SER A 5 -12.27 2.45 8.44
CA SER A 5 -11.07 1.95 9.11
C SER A 5 -10.74 0.54 8.66
N LYS A 6 -11.74 -0.30 8.50
CA LYS A 6 -11.56 -1.67 8.04
C LYS A 6 -11.07 -1.72 6.61
N ALA A 7 -11.67 -0.92 5.72
CA ALA A 7 -11.30 -0.89 4.30
C ALA A 7 -9.90 -0.32 4.08
N THR A 8 -9.44 0.59 4.95
CA THR A 8 -8.12 1.22 4.81
C THR A 8 -7.00 0.49 5.56
N SER A 9 -7.32 -0.55 6.32
CA SER A 9 -6.33 -1.39 6.99
C SER A 9 -5.92 -2.54 6.08
N PHE A 10 -4.63 -2.86 6.02
CA PHE A 10 -4.18 -4.05 5.30
C PHE A 10 -4.64 -5.29 6.04
N GLY A 11 -5.44 -6.13 5.37
CA GLY A 11 -5.85 -7.41 5.88
C GLY A 11 -4.78 -8.48 5.68
N TYR A 12 -5.06 -9.68 6.17
CA TYR A 12 -4.10 -10.78 6.13
C TYR A 12 -3.62 -11.08 4.70
N TYR A 13 -4.55 -11.23 3.76
CA TYR A 13 -4.20 -11.61 2.38
C TYR A 13 -3.49 -10.49 1.63
N ALA A 14 -3.90 -9.25 1.86
CA ALA A 14 -3.19 -8.10 1.27
C ALA A 14 -1.73 -8.07 1.74
N LYS A 15 -1.50 -8.26 3.04
CA LYS A 15 -0.16 -8.30 3.60
C LYS A 15 0.67 -9.44 3.01
N LEU A 16 0.07 -10.62 2.89
CA LEU A 16 0.76 -11.78 2.32
C LEU A 16 1.16 -11.52 0.87
N ASN A 17 0.23 -10.99 0.08
CA ASN A 17 0.48 -10.69 -1.33
C ASN A 17 1.55 -9.61 -1.51
N ILE A 18 1.51 -8.56 -0.69
CA ILE A 18 2.53 -7.51 -0.71
C ILE A 18 3.91 -8.10 -0.37
N ARG A 19 3.97 -8.91 0.68
CA ARG A 19 5.23 -9.50 1.12
C ARG A 19 5.84 -10.40 0.06
N GLU A 20 5.04 -11.24 -0.57
CA GLU A 20 5.52 -12.12 -1.64
C GLU A 20 5.93 -11.34 -2.88
N ARG A 21 5.09 -10.38 -3.30
CA ARG A 21 5.39 -9.54 -4.47
C ARG A 21 6.70 -8.80 -4.30
N ASP A 22 6.91 -8.20 -3.11
CA ASP A 22 8.08 -7.39 -2.81
C ASP A 22 9.30 -8.21 -2.35
N ASN A 23 9.17 -9.54 -2.41
CA ASN A 23 10.25 -10.47 -2.11
C ASN A 23 10.82 -10.30 -0.70
N HIS A 24 9.95 -10.00 0.27
CA HIS A 24 10.33 -9.82 1.68
C HIS A 24 11.43 -8.78 1.90
N ARG A 25 11.42 -7.71 1.10
CA ARG A 25 12.42 -6.64 1.15
C ARG A 25 11.78 -5.28 1.01
N CYS A 26 12.45 -4.26 1.56
CA CYS A 26 12.12 -2.87 1.26
C CYS A 26 12.30 -2.65 -0.25
N ILE A 27 11.28 -2.12 -0.92
CA ILE A 27 11.35 -1.91 -2.37
C ILE A 27 12.32 -0.79 -2.75
N MET A 28 12.70 0.07 -1.81
CA MET A 28 13.57 1.22 -2.06
C MET A 28 15.04 0.91 -1.81
N CYS A 29 15.39 0.30 -0.68
CA CYS A 29 16.78 0.05 -0.33
C CYS A 29 17.16 -1.43 -0.31
N GLY A 30 16.20 -2.34 -0.41
CA GLY A 30 16.45 -3.77 -0.41
C GLY A 30 16.68 -4.39 0.96
N SER A 31 16.57 -3.62 2.03
CA SER A 31 16.74 -4.14 3.40
C SER A 31 15.68 -5.21 3.71
N ARG A 32 16.11 -6.23 4.43
CA ARG A 32 15.22 -7.28 4.95
C ARG A 32 14.85 -7.05 6.42
N HIS A 33 15.35 -5.97 7.02
CA HIS A 33 15.17 -5.69 8.44
C HIS A 33 14.17 -4.56 8.66
N SER A 34 13.40 -4.68 9.76
CA SER A 34 12.46 -3.65 10.20
C SER A 34 11.47 -3.25 9.09
N LEU A 35 10.90 -4.25 8.44
CA LEU A 35 9.96 -4.04 7.34
C LEU A 35 8.59 -3.61 7.87
N THR A 36 7.97 -2.67 7.17
CA THR A 36 6.63 -2.17 7.45
C THR A 36 5.79 -2.22 6.18
N TYR A 37 4.47 -2.17 6.35
CA TYR A 37 3.53 -2.05 5.23
C TYR A 37 3.16 -0.58 5.09
N ALA A 38 3.53 0.01 3.96
CA ALA A 38 3.32 1.43 3.72
C ALA A 38 2.21 1.64 2.68
N HIS A 39 1.31 2.58 2.95
CA HIS A 39 0.28 3.02 2.00
C HIS A 39 0.88 4.01 1.01
N TYR A 40 0.59 3.85 -0.28
CA TYR A 40 0.90 4.90 -1.27
C TYR A 40 -0.02 6.10 -1.06
N ILE A 41 -1.33 5.89 -1.09
CA ILE A 41 -2.29 6.89 -0.63
C ILE A 41 -2.55 6.60 0.85
N SER A 42 -2.29 7.59 1.71
CA SER A 42 -2.38 7.41 3.16
C SER A 42 -3.79 7.04 3.61
N ARG A 43 -3.88 6.35 4.74
CA ARG A 43 -5.19 6.05 5.36
C ARG A 43 -5.98 7.31 5.65
N ALA A 44 -5.29 8.38 6.08
CA ALA A 44 -5.93 9.66 6.37
C ALA A 44 -6.64 10.23 5.14
N ASN A 45 -6.09 9.98 3.95
CA ASN A 45 -6.68 10.40 2.67
C ASN A 45 -7.57 9.34 2.04
N GLY A 46 -7.97 8.33 2.81
CA GLY A 46 -8.86 7.27 2.34
C GLY A 46 -8.19 6.16 1.58
N GLY A 47 -6.86 6.05 1.65
CA GLY A 47 -6.12 5.00 0.95
C GLY A 47 -6.51 3.61 1.43
N LEU A 48 -6.92 2.76 0.51
CA LEU A 48 -7.36 1.39 0.80
C LEU A 48 -6.20 0.50 1.25
N GLY A 49 -6.52 -0.49 2.09
CA GLY A 49 -5.57 -1.52 2.51
C GLY A 49 -5.53 -2.70 1.53
N ILE A 50 -5.24 -2.40 0.28
CA ILE A 50 -5.14 -3.39 -0.80
C ILE A 50 -3.72 -3.43 -1.34
N GLU A 51 -3.35 -4.55 -1.98
CA GLU A 51 -1.99 -4.72 -2.47
C GLU A 51 -1.60 -3.66 -3.49
N GLU A 52 -2.56 -3.14 -4.27
CA GLU A 52 -2.32 -2.10 -5.27
C GLU A 52 -1.98 -0.75 -4.65
N ASN A 53 -2.19 -0.59 -3.34
CA ASN A 53 -1.90 0.64 -2.60
C ASN A 53 -0.86 0.44 -1.50
N GLY A 54 -0.20 -0.69 -1.47
CA GLY A 54 0.72 -1.01 -0.39
C GLY A 54 2.04 -1.55 -0.87
N VAL A 55 3.10 -1.23 -0.15
CA VAL A 55 4.45 -1.73 -0.43
C VAL A 55 5.17 -2.03 0.88
N LEU A 56 6.19 -2.89 0.80
CA LEU A 56 7.11 -3.06 1.93
C LEU A 56 8.17 -1.97 1.90
N LEU A 57 8.31 -1.28 3.03
CA LEU A 57 9.41 -0.34 3.25
C LEU A 57 10.06 -0.65 4.59
N CYS A 58 11.37 -0.55 4.66
CA CYS A 58 12.02 -0.56 5.97
C CYS A 58 11.61 0.72 6.71
N ILE A 59 11.76 0.72 8.04
CA ILE A 59 11.29 1.82 8.88
C ILE A 59 11.92 3.15 8.47
N GLU A 60 13.18 3.15 8.05
CA GLU A 60 13.88 4.36 7.63
C GLU A 60 13.32 4.92 6.32
N CYS A 61 13.13 4.07 5.31
CA CYS A 61 12.53 4.48 4.05
C CYS A 61 11.08 4.92 4.21
N HIS A 62 10.34 4.25 5.10
CA HIS A 62 8.97 4.64 5.42
C HIS A 62 8.93 6.05 6.01
N ARG A 63 9.84 6.32 6.94
CA ARG A 63 9.95 7.65 7.59
C ARG A 63 10.31 8.73 6.56
N GLU A 64 11.24 8.46 5.66
CA GLU A 64 11.61 9.39 4.60
C GLU A 64 10.42 9.70 3.68
N THR A 65 9.65 8.67 3.33
CA THR A 65 8.46 8.83 2.49
C THR A 65 7.40 9.70 3.17
N ASP A 66 7.24 9.55 4.49
CA ASP A 66 6.18 10.28 5.22
C ASP A 66 6.58 11.69 5.63
N GLN A 67 7.84 11.92 5.99
CA GLN A 67 8.22 13.11 6.74
C GLN A 67 9.36 13.93 6.17
N SER A 68 10.04 13.44 5.16
CA SER A 68 11.22 14.15 4.65
C SER A 68 10.88 15.06 3.47
N THR A 69 11.85 15.90 3.09
CA THR A 69 11.76 16.72 1.88
C THR A 69 11.75 15.87 0.61
N LYS A 70 12.12 14.59 0.73
CA LYS A 70 12.15 13.62 -0.37
C LYS A 70 10.79 12.95 -0.62
N ARG A 71 9.74 13.35 0.11
CA ARG A 71 8.42 12.71 0.03
C ARG A 71 7.91 12.55 -1.40
N LYS A 72 7.97 13.62 -2.20
CA LYS A 72 7.49 13.59 -3.59
C LYS A 72 8.24 12.59 -4.44
N VAL A 73 9.55 12.53 -4.30
CA VAL A 73 10.41 11.59 -5.04
C VAL A 73 10.11 10.16 -4.62
N CYS A 74 9.98 9.93 -3.32
CA CYS A 74 9.67 8.60 -2.79
C CYS A 74 8.30 8.12 -3.27
N LEU A 75 7.29 8.98 -3.21
CA LEU A 75 5.94 8.62 -3.67
C LEU A 75 5.91 8.37 -5.19
N ALA A 76 6.65 9.13 -5.96
CA ALA A 76 6.75 8.90 -7.40
C ALA A 76 7.39 7.54 -7.71
N PHE A 77 8.41 7.16 -6.95
CA PHE A 77 9.04 5.84 -7.07
C PHE A 77 8.03 4.72 -6.76
N ILE A 78 7.32 4.85 -5.66
CA ILE A 78 6.31 3.86 -5.25
C ILE A 78 5.20 3.76 -6.29
N ARG A 79 4.71 4.91 -6.80
CA ARG A 79 3.69 4.95 -7.84
C ARG A 79 4.15 4.16 -9.08
N ASP A 80 5.33 4.44 -9.58
CA ASP A 80 5.84 3.79 -10.77
C ASP A 80 6.04 2.28 -10.55
N TYR A 81 6.49 1.91 -9.36
CA TYR A 81 6.64 0.52 -8.97
C TYR A 81 5.29 -0.21 -9.02
N LEU A 82 4.27 0.37 -8.38
CA LEU A 82 2.93 -0.24 -8.35
C LEU A 82 2.31 -0.33 -9.74
N LYS A 83 2.46 0.72 -10.55
CA LYS A 83 1.97 0.71 -11.91
C LYS A 83 2.63 -0.38 -12.76
N SER A 84 3.88 -0.71 -12.48
CA SER A 84 4.59 -1.75 -13.22
C SER A 84 4.01 -3.15 -12.95
N TRP A 85 3.41 -3.36 -11.79
CA TRP A 85 2.80 -4.63 -11.41
C TRP A 85 1.38 -4.82 -11.93
N TYR A 86 0.62 -3.70 -12.04
CA TYR A 86 -0.82 -3.75 -12.30
C TYR A 86 -1.17 -2.87 -13.50
N PRO A 87 -1.41 -3.45 -14.71
CA PRO A 87 -1.72 -2.65 -15.90
C PRO A 87 -2.98 -1.79 -15.77
N TYR A 88 -3.92 -2.22 -14.93
CA TYR A 88 -5.18 -1.50 -14.67
C TYR A 88 -5.06 -0.41 -13.60
N TRP A 89 -3.87 -0.25 -13.01
CA TRP A 89 -3.66 0.61 -11.84
C TRP A 89 -3.93 2.09 -12.16
N ASN A 90 -4.70 2.74 -11.29
CA ASN A 90 -4.89 4.18 -11.30
C ASN A 90 -5.19 4.63 -9.86
N GLU A 91 -4.98 5.92 -9.58
CA GLU A 91 -5.11 6.42 -8.20
C GLU A 91 -6.55 6.42 -7.70
N ALA A 92 -7.51 6.59 -8.61
CA ALA A 92 -8.93 6.62 -8.21
C ALA A 92 -9.38 5.31 -7.58
N MET A 93 -8.86 4.17 -8.04
CA MET A 93 -9.22 2.85 -7.50
C MET A 93 -8.67 2.61 -6.09
N LEU A 94 -7.73 3.42 -5.64
CA LEU A 94 -7.05 3.21 -4.36
C LEU A 94 -7.73 3.90 -3.18
N LYS A 95 -8.80 4.67 -3.42
CA LYS A 95 -9.45 5.47 -2.39
C LYS A 95 -10.78 4.88 -1.96
N TYR A 96 -11.04 4.95 -0.66
CA TYR A 96 -12.29 4.52 -0.08
C TYR A 96 -13.47 5.33 -0.66
N ARG A 97 -14.53 4.61 -1.00
CA ARG A 97 -15.80 5.22 -1.43
C ARG A 97 -16.92 4.68 -0.55
N LYS A 98 -17.68 5.58 0.04
CA LYS A 98 -18.83 5.21 0.87
C LYS A 98 -19.83 4.43 0.03
N GLY A 99 -20.36 3.33 0.59
CA GLY A 99 -21.35 2.50 -0.08
C GLY A 99 -20.79 1.35 -0.91
N VAL A 100 -19.49 1.27 -1.08
CA VAL A 100 -18.84 0.12 -1.75
C VAL A 100 -18.55 -0.98 -0.71
N ASP A 101 -18.79 -2.22 -1.08
CA ASP A 101 -18.51 -3.38 -0.24
C ASP A 101 -17.10 -3.90 -0.47
N TYR A 102 -16.15 -3.37 0.28
CA TYR A 102 -14.75 -3.78 0.18
C TYR A 102 -14.49 -5.14 0.80
N GLU A 103 -15.33 -5.59 1.72
CA GLU A 103 -15.21 -6.93 2.30
C GLU A 103 -15.50 -8.00 1.26
N HIS A 104 -16.52 -7.77 0.45
CA HIS A 104 -16.87 -8.68 -0.64
C HIS A 104 -15.78 -8.72 -1.70
N ILE A 105 -15.22 -7.57 -2.05
CA ILE A 105 -14.10 -7.49 -3.00
C ILE A 105 -12.90 -8.27 -2.47
N SER A 106 -12.56 -8.09 -1.20
CA SER A 106 -11.47 -8.80 -0.54
C SER A 106 -11.59 -10.32 -0.63
N SER A 107 -12.82 -10.84 -0.56
CA SER A 107 -13.03 -12.29 -0.60
C SER A 107 -12.71 -12.90 -1.96
N PHE A 108 -12.65 -12.11 -3.01
CA PHE A 108 -12.27 -12.59 -4.34
C PHE A 108 -10.76 -12.72 -4.52
N GLU A 109 -9.98 -12.15 -3.66
CA GLU A 109 -8.52 -12.26 -3.69
C GLU A 109 -8.03 -13.64 -3.23
N LEU A 110 -8.93 -14.43 -2.70
CA LEU A 110 -8.65 -15.78 -2.26
C LEU A 110 -8.68 -16.76 -3.41
#